data_c4dd4e7f22824ef5ed2a73a596e0d524
#
_entry.id   c4dd4e7f22824ef5ed2a73a596e0d524
#
_cell.length_a   1.000
_cell.length_b   1.000
_cell.length_c   1.000
_cell.angle_alpha   90.00
_cell.angle_beta   90.00
_cell.angle_gamma   90.00
#
_symmetry.space_group_name_H-M   'P 1'
#
loop_
_entity.id
_entity.type
_entity.pdbx_description
1 polymer ?
#
loop_
_entity_poly.entity_id
_entity_poly.type
_entity_poly.pdbx_seq_one_letter_code
_entity_poly.pdbx_strand_id
1 'polypeptide(L)'
;GTYVIDPSHTEDGFLARHAMVTKVRGYFRAVEGQIVVADEFANSSATATMKVDSVDTGNGDRDGHLKSADFFDAENTPEITFVSTGIKDVKGDEFTLVGDLTIKGITKPVELEAEFNGAATDPFGNARIGFSAETEVEREDWGLTWNAALETGGVLVSKKIKLVLDVSAIKQA
;
A
#
# COMPACT_ATOMS: atom_id res chain seq x y z
N GLY A 1 -18.30 2.93 -12.92
CA GLY A 1 -18.43 4.12 -12.10
C GLY A 1 -17.17 4.47 -11.34
N THR A 2 -17.15 5.64 -10.76
CA THR A 2 -16.04 6.12 -9.94
C THR A 2 -16.35 5.92 -8.46
N TYR A 3 -15.39 5.36 -7.74
CA TYR A 3 -15.47 5.11 -6.30
C TYR A 3 -14.30 5.81 -5.62
N VAL A 4 -14.57 6.47 -4.51
CA VAL A 4 -13.54 7.13 -3.70
C VAL A 4 -13.18 6.25 -2.50
N ILE A 5 -11.89 6.07 -2.26
CA ILE A 5 -11.40 5.30 -1.12
C ILE A 5 -11.88 5.94 0.18
N ASP A 6 -12.44 5.10 1.05
CA ASP A 6 -12.86 5.50 2.40
C ASP A 6 -11.72 5.18 3.37
N PRO A 7 -10.98 6.19 3.86
CA PRO A 7 -9.82 5.94 4.72
C PRO A 7 -10.21 5.34 6.07
N SER A 8 -11.44 5.56 6.54
CA SER A 8 -11.89 5.01 7.83
C SER A 8 -12.14 3.50 7.79
N HIS A 9 -12.29 2.92 6.59
CA HIS A 9 -12.50 1.50 6.37
C HIS A 9 -11.44 0.87 5.45
N THR A 10 -10.31 1.53 5.31
CA THR A 10 -9.21 1.05 4.45
C THR A 10 -7.96 0.88 5.29
N GLU A 11 -7.30 -0.25 5.13
CA GLU A 11 -5.99 -0.50 5.72
C GLU A 11 -4.95 -0.62 4.61
N ASP A 12 -3.94 0.24 4.66
CA ASP A 12 -2.79 0.23 3.78
C ASP A 12 -1.57 -0.09 4.64
N GLY A 13 -1.20 -1.37 4.64
CA GLY A 13 -0.23 -1.91 5.58
C GLY A 13 1.01 -2.50 4.94
N PHE A 14 2.04 -2.63 5.74
CA PHE A 14 3.25 -3.33 5.39
C PHE A 14 3.73 -4.20 6.54
N LEU A 15 4.51 -5.22 6.18
CA LEU A 15 5.08 -6.17 7.12
C LEU A 15 6.57 -6.31 6.83
N ALA A 16 7.39 -6.07 7.86
CA ALA A 16 8.83 -6.26 7.82
C ALA A 16 9.27 -7.18 8.95
N ARG A 17 10.48 -7.75 8.86
CA ARG A 17 11.09 -8.47 9.98
C ARG A 17 12.17 -7.61 10.62
N HIS A 18 12.11 -7.56 11.94
CA HIS A 18 13.12 -6.91 12.78
C HIS A 18 14.02 -7.97 13.40
N ALA A 19 15.33 -7.74 13.32
CA ALA A 19 16.33 -8.67 13.86
C ALA A 19 16.15 -10.12 13.37
N MET A 20 15.60 -10.28 12.14
CA MET A 20 15.34 -11.56 11.46
C MET A 20 14.30 -12.48 12.12
N VAL A 21 13.72 -12.09 13.23
CA VAL A 21 12.81 -12.96 13.99
C VAL A 21 11.44 -12.35 14.26
N THR A 22 11.36 -11.05 14.54
CA THR A 22 10.12 -10.39 14.93
C THR A 22 9.46 -9.70 13.74
N LYS A 23 8.17 -9.98 13.52
CA LYS A 23 7.37 -9.28 12.52
C LYS A 23 6.99 -7.92 13.05
N VAL A 24 7.22 -6.89 12.24
CA VAL A 24 6.76 -5.52 12.50
C VAL A 24 5.72 -5.17 11.47
N ARG A 25 4.51 -4.85 11.92
CA ARG A 25 3.43 -4.37 11.08
C ARG A 25 3.35 -2.86 11.17
N GLY A 26 3.15 -2.22 10.03
CA GLY A 26 2.92 -0.79 9.98
C GLY A 26 1.78 -0.48 9.03
N TYR A 27 1.20 0.71 9.22
CA TYR A 27 0.11 1.21 8.40
C TYR A 27 0.35 2.67 8.05
N PHE A 28 -0.15 3.08 6.89
CA PHE A 28 -0.32 4.49 6.57
C PHE A 28 -1.79 4.83 6.82
N ARG A 29 -2.06 5.63 7.85
CA ARG A 29 -3.43 5.93 8.27
C ARG A 29 -4.11 6.97 7.38
N ALA A 30 -3.35 7.87 6.76
CA ALA A 30 -3.87 8.85 5.82
C ALA A 30 -3.66 8.35 4.40
N VAL A 31 -4.71 7.78 3.83
CA VAL A 31 -4.76 7.29 2.46
C VAL A 31 -5.93 7.95 1.74
N GLU A 32 -5.73 8.35 0.51
CA GLU A 32 -6.77 8.85 -0.38
C GLU A 32 -6.58 8.28 -1.78
N GLY A 33 -7.63 8.25 -2.56
CA GLY A 33 -7.56 7.76 -3.92
C GLY A 33 -8.91 7.42 -4.49
N GLN A 34 -8.90 6.90 -5.70
CA GLN A 34 -10.13 6.51 -6.39
C GLN A 34 -9.94 5.26 -7.21
N ILE A 35 -11.05 4.57 -7.42
CA ILE A 35 -11.15 3.40 -8.28
C ILE A 35 -12.18 3.73 -9.35
N VAL A 36 -11.81 3.55 -10.62
CA VAL A 36 -12.72 3.70 -11.75
C VAL A 36 -13.02 2.30 -12.30
N VAL A 37 -14.23 1.84 -12.07
CA VAL A 37 -14.69 0.55 -12.59
C VAL A 37 -15.31 0.76 -13.95
N ALA A 38 -14.66 0.26 -14.99
CA ALA A 38 -15.12 0.33 -16.37
C ALA A 38 -16.15 -0.77 -16.66
N ASP A 39 -16.89 -0.62 -17.78
CA ASP A 39 -17.83 -1.65 -18.23
C ASP A 39 -17.14 -2.98 -18.45
N GLU A 40 -15.96 -2.97 -19.10
CA GLU A 40 -15.04 -4.10 -19.07
C GLU A 40 -14.08 -3.95 -17.90
N PHE A 41 -14.09 -4.90 -17.00
CA PHE A 41 -13.28 -4.87 -15.78
C PHE A 41 -11.79 -4.65 -16.07
N ALA A 42 -11.27 -5.28 -17.13
CA ALA A 42 -9.87 -5.16 -17.50
C ALA A 42 -9.43 -3.71 -17.82
N ASN A 43 -10.37 -2.82 -18.13
CA ASN A 43 -10.12 -1.40 -18.40
C ASN A 43 -10.28 -0.51 -17.18
N SER A 44 -10.53 -1.10 -16.01
CA SER A 44 -10.63 -0.36 -14.75
C SER A 44 -9.27 0.13 -14.28
N SER A 45 -9.28 1.16 -13.45
CA SER A 45 -8.05 1.78 -12.95
C SER A 45 -8.17 2.18 -11.48
N ALA A 46 -7.03 2.38 -10.84
CA ALA A 46 -6.96 2.84 -9.47
C ALA A 46 -5.77 3.76 -9.27
N THR A 47 -5.96 4.77 -8.41
CA THR A 47 -4.90 5.64 -7.94
C THR A 47 -5.01 5.77 -6.43
N ALA A 48 -3.87 5.86 -5.75
CA ALA A 48 -3.84 6.05 -4.32
C ALA A 48 -2.65 6.93 -3.92
N THR A 49 -2.85 7.71 -2.88
CA THR A 49 -1.79 8.53 -2.26
C THR A 49 -1.82 8.31 -0.76
N MET A 50 -0.67 7.99 -0.19
CA MET A 50 -0.48 7.82 1.24
C MET A 50 0.42 8.94 1.77
N LYS A 51 0.07 9.50 2.93
CA LYS A 51 0.91 10.47 3.61
C LYS A 51 1.96 9.75 4.43
N VAL A 52 3.24 10.00 4.17
CA VAL A 52 4.35 9.39 4.93
C VAL A 52 4.24 9.70 6.42
N ASP A 53 3.84 10.91 6.77
CA ASP A 53 3.65 11.32 8.17
C ASP A 53 2.60 10.50 8.92
N SER A 54 1.73 9.80 8.21
CA SER A 54 0.69 8.96 8.81
C SER A 54 1.15 7.54 9.15
N VAL A 55 2.43 7.22 8.96
CA VAL A 55 2.97 5.91 9.28
C VAL A 55 2.81 5.59 10.76
N ASP A 56 2.31 4.40 11.05
CA ASP A 56 2.00 3.95 12.39
C ASP A 56 2.40 2.47 12.55
N THR A 57 3.41 2.21 13.35
CA THR A 57 3.85 0.86 13.72
C THR A 57 3.56 0.53 15.18
N GLY A 58 2.84 1.41 15.89
CA GLY A 58 2.57 1.27 17.31
C GLY A 58 3.71 1.68 18.23
N ASN A 59 4.75 2.32 17.70
CA ASN A 59 5.92 2.77 18.45
C ASN A 59 6.39 4.12 17.91
N GLY A 60 6.28 5.17 18.70
CA GLY A 60 6.58 6.53 18.28
C GLY A 60 8.02 6.77 17.87
N ASP A 61 8.98 6.15 18.53
CA ASP A 61 10.41 6.28 18.17
C ASP A 61 10.69 5.64 16.83
N ARG A 62 10.14 4.46 16.60
CA ARG A 62 10.27 3.78 15.31
C ARG A 62 9.58 4.56 14.21
N ASP A 63 8.39 5.09 14.44
CA ASP A 63 7.66 5.90 13.47
C ASP A 63 8.45 7.16 13.10
N GLY A 64 9.07 7.81 14.09
CA GLY A 64 9.95 8.94 13.85
C GLY A 64 11.16 8.58 12.98
N HIS A 65 11.78 7.44 13.21
CA HIS A 65 12.90 6.95 12.41
C HIS A 65 12.48 6.64 10.97
N LEU A 66 11.30 6.04 10.79
CA LEU A 66 10.76 5.76 9.46
C LEU A 66 10.51 7.03 8.64
N LYS A 67 10.13 8.12 9.29
CA LYS A 67 9.92 9.42 8.64
C LYS A 67 11.22 10.13 8.29
N SER A 68 12.34 9.72 8.87
CA SER A 68 13.65 10.35 8.68
C SER A 68 14.25 10.06 7.30
N ALA A 69 15.34 10.75 6.98
CA ALA A 69 16.09 10.55 5.75
C ALA A 69 16.67 9.13 5.60
N ASP A 70 16.81 8.39 6.69
CA ASP A 70 17.24 6.98 6.66
C ASP A 70 16.23 6.07 5.95
N PHE A 71 14.95 6.46 5.93
CA PHE A 71 13.87 5.69 5.31
C PHE A 71 13.06 6.53 4.32
N PHE A 72 11.87 6.96 4.70
CA PHE A 72 10.93 7.60 3.77
C PHE A 72 11.23 9.08 3.47
N ASP A 73 12.02 9.73 4.31
CA ASP A 73 12.35 11.14 4.13
C ASP A 73 11.11 12.04 3.96
N ALA A 74 10.25 12.03 4.97
CA ALA A 74 8.97 12.72 4.94
C ALA A 74 9.07 14.22 4.65
N GLU A 75 10.17 14.87 5.06
CA GLU A 75 10.37 16.29 4.84
C GLU A 75 10.49 16.63 3.35
N ASN A 76 11.22 15.81 2.59
CA ASN A 76 11.46 16.04 1.16
C ASN A 76 10.50 15.26 0.26
N THR A 77 9.99 14.12 0.74
CA THR A 77 9.06 13.25 0.01
C THR A 77 7.88 12.87 0.90
N PRO A 78 6.91 13.78 1.07
CA PRO A 78 5.81 13.59 2.03
C PRO A 78 4.77 12.57 1.61
N GLU A 79 4.78 12.11 0.35
CA GLU A 79 3.75 11.24 -0.19
C GLU A 79 4.32 10.01 -0.87
N ILE A 80 3.59 8.90 -0.73
CA ILE A 80 3.77 7.67 -1.52
C ILE A 80 2.59 7.60 -2.47
N THR A 81 2.82 7.33 -3.75
CA THR A 81 1.75 7.27 -4.75
C THR A 81 1.75 5.94 -5.49
N PHE A 82 0.56 5.50 -5.85
CA PHE A 82 0.34 4.35 -6.72
C PHE A 82 -0.59 4.76 -7.86
N VAL A 83 -0.20 4.43 -9.09
CA VAL A 83 -1.02 4.65 -10.28
C VAL A 83 -1.07 3.36 -11.08
N SER A 84 -2.26 2.79 -11.23
CA SER A 84 -2.41 1.56 -11.99
C SER A 84 -2.12 1.79 -13.48
N THR A 85 -1.54 0.78 -14.12
CA THR A 85 -1.25 0.79 -15.55
C THR A 85 -1.99 -0.32 -16.30
N GLY A 86 -2.53 -1.30 -15.60
CA GLY A 86 -3.31 -2.37 -16.23
C GLY A 86 -3.77 -3.43 -15.25
N ILE A 87 -4.66 -4.27 -15.74
CA ILE A 87 -5.17 -5.45 -15.05
C ILE A 87 -4.91 -6.65 -15.95
N LYS A 88 -4.44 -7.74 -15.36
CA LYS A 88 -4.20 -8.99 -16.09
C LYS A 88 -4.57 -10.21 -15.23
N ASP A 89 -4.52 -11.38 -15.84
CA ASP A 89 -4.71 -12.67 -15.16
C ASP A 89 -6.03 -12.73 -14.37
N VAL A 90 -7.10 -12.20 -14.95
CA VAL A 90 -8.43 -12.19 -14.33
C VAL A 90 -9.00 -13.60 -14.30
N LYS A 91 -9.32 -14.07 -13.10
CA LYS A 91 -9.93 -15.38 -12.87
C LYS A 91 -10.96 -15.28 -11.75
N GLY A 92 -12.24 -15.23 -12.11
CA GLY A 92 -13.30 -14.99 -11.13
C GLY A 92 -13.12 -13.62 -10.49
N ASP A 93 -13.06 -13.58 -9.16
CA ASP A 93 -12.84 -12.36 -8.39
C ASP A 93 -11.35 -12.01 -8.20
N GLU A 94 -10.46 -12.90 -8.64
CA GLU A 94 -9.01 -12.71 -8.52
C GLU A 94 -8.42 -12.09 -9.77
N PHE A 95 -7.43 -11.23 -9.60
CA PHE A 95 -6.73 -10.58 -10.71
C PHE A 95 -5.38 -10.04 -10.26
N THR A 96 -4.56 -9.67 -11.22
CA THR A 96 -3.30 -8.95 -10.96
C THR A 96 -3.47 -7.49 -11.36
N LEU A 97 -3.27 -6.59 -10.41
CA LEU A 97 -3.25 -5.15 -10.66
C LEU A 97 -1.81 -4.70 -10.84
N VAL A 98 -1.50 -4.22 -12.04
CA VAL A 98 -0.17 -3.71 -12.39
C VAL A 98 -0.19 -2.19 -12.25
N GLY A 99 0.85 -1.62 -11.68
CA GLY A 99 0.94 -0.17 -11.54
C GLY A 99 2.32 0.31 -11.16
N ASP A 100 2.45 1.62 -11.10
CA ASP A 100 3.67 2.31 -10.74
C ASP A 100 3.59 2.79 -9.29
N LEU A 101 4.51 2.32 -8.47
CA LEU A 101 4.64 2.71 -7.07
C LEU A 101 5.80 3.69 -6.93
N THR A 102 5.52 4.87 -6.41
CA THR A 102 6.53 5.90 -6.16
C THR A 102 6.75 6.07 -4.67
N ILE A 103 7.96 5.80 -4.23
CA ILE A 103 8.40 5.98 -2.84
C ILE A 103 9.73 6.75 -2.89
N LYS A 104 9.84 7.77 -2.04
CA LYS A 104 11.10 8.55 -1.92
C LYS A 104 11.58 9.12 -3.26
N GLY A 105 10.62 9.51 -4.11
CA GLY A 105 10.91 10.07 -5.43
C GLY A 105 11.29 9.05 -6.50
N ILE A 106 11.31 7.76 -6.19
CA ILE A 106 11.68 6.69 -7.10
C ILE A 106 10.42 5.91 -7.50
N THR A 107 10.20 5.76 -8.80
CA THR A 107 9.06 5.05 -9.37
C THR A 107 9.48 3.70 -9.93
N LYS A 108 8.83 2.65 -9.50
CA LYS A 108 9.05 1.28 -10.00
C LYS A 108 7.71 0.59 -10.26
N PRO A 109 7.63 -0.27 -11.29
CA PRO A 109 6.43 -1.07 -11.51
C PRO A 109 6.30 -2.15 -10.45
N VAL A 110 5.05 -2.39 -10.03
CA VAL A 110 4.70 -3.48 -9.11
C VAL A 110 3.50 -4.23 -9.63
N GLU A 111 3.37 -5.49 -9.24
CA GLU A 111 2.21 -6.32 -9.53
C GLU A 111 1.58 -6.74 -8.19
N LEU A 112 0.31 -6.39 -8.01
CA LEU A 112 -0.44 -6.72 -6.81
C LEU A 112 -1.35 -7.91 -7.11
N GLU A 113 -1.28 -8.95 -6.29
CA GLU A 113 -2.27 -10.02 -6.29
C GLU A 113 -3.52 -9.49 -5.60
N ALA A 114 -4.60 -9.32 -6.34
CA ALA A 114 -5.80 -8.65 -5.88
C ALA A 114 -7.04 -9.54 -5.95
N GLU A 115 -8.00 -9.23 -5.11
CA GLU A 115 -9.29 -9.92 -5.06
C GLU A 115 -10.41 -8.91 -4.84
N PHE A 116 -11.49 -9.04 -5.61
CA PHE A 116 -12.72 -8.32 -5.37
C PHE A 116 -13.51 -9.04 -4.27
N ASN A 117 -13.80 -8.34 -3.18
CA ASN A 117 -14.44 -8.92 -2.00
C ASN A 117 -15.96 -8.74 -1.97
N GLY A 118 -16.52 -8.00 -2.91
CA GLY A 118 -17.95 -7.81 -3.04
C GLY A 118 -18.39 -6.35 -3.05
N ALA A 119 -19.70 -6.18 -3.22
CA ALA A 119 -20.37 -4.90 -3.21
C ALA A 119 -21.53 -4.95 -2.23
N ALA A 120 -21.79 -3.84 -1.54
CA ALA A 120 -22.87 -3.73 -0.58
C ALA A 120 -23.35 -2.27 -0.49
N THR A 121 -24.57 -2.08 -0.01
CA THR A 121 -25.06 -0.76 0.37
C THR A 121 -25.01 -0.66 1.88
N ASP A 122 -24.33 0.37 2.41
CA ASP A 122 -24.23 0.57 3.85
C ASP A 122 -25.53 1.16 4.43
N PRO A 123 -25.65 1.24 5.78
CA PRO A 123 -26.87 1.79 6.41
C PRO A 123 -27.17 3.25 6.08
N PHE A 124 -26.18 3.98 5.54
CA PHE A 124 -26.34 5.39 5.16
C PHE A 124 -26.67 5.58 3.67
N GLY A 125 -26.89 4.47 2.94
CA GLY A 125 -27.27 4.50 1.53
C GLY A 125 -26.09 4.57 0.56
N ASN A 126 -24.84 4.42 1.03
CA ASN A 126 -23.68 4.44 0.17
C ASN A 126 -23.45 3.08 -0.49
N ALA A 127 -23.28 3.07 -1.80
CA ALA A 127 -22.83 1.87 -2.52
C ALA A 127 -21.32 1.73 -2.34
N ARG A 128 -20.91 0.59 -1.79
CA ARG A 128 -19.50 0.27 -1.47
C ARG A 128 -19.01 -0.92 -2.24
N ILE A 129 -17.72 -0.89 -2.57
CA ILE A 129 -17.00 -2.06 -3.07
C ILE A 129 -15.77 -2.27 -2.20
N GLY A 130 -15.38 -3.54 -2.07
CA GLY A 130 -14.22 -3.93 -1.29
C GLY A 130 -13.23 -4.72 -2.12
N PHE A 131 -11.94 -4.46 -1.89
CA PHE A 131 -10.83 -5.19 -2.49
C PHE A 131 -9.77 -5.49 -1.45
N SER A 132 -9.10 -6.62 -1.63
CA SER A 132 -7.84 -6.89 -0.94
C SER A 132 -6.74 -7.07 -1.97
N ALA A 133 -5.53 -6.72 -1.61
CA ALA A 133 -4.37 -6.88 -2.49
C ALA A 133 -3.12 -7.08 -1.66
N GLU A 134 -2.17 -7.83 -2.21
CA GLU A 134 -0.89 -8.05 -1.56
C GLU A 134 0.22 -8.23 -2.59
N THR A 135 1.43 -7.91 -2.19
CA THR A 135 2.65 -8.22 -2.93
C THR A 135 3.85 -8.17 -2.00
N GLU A 136 4.97 -8.68 -2.47
CA GLU A 136 6.25 -8.57 -1.79
C GLU A 136 7.20 -7.75 -2.65
N VAL A 137 7.86 -6.77 -2.05
CA VAL A 137 8.81 -5.87 -2.73
C VAL A 137 10.13 -5.83 -1.97
N GLU A 138 11.20 -5.43 -2.66
CA GLU A 138 12.48 -5.14 -2.04
C GLU A 138 12.58 -3.64 -1.80
N ARG A 139 12.66 -3.22 -0.54
CA ARG A 139 12.69 -1.79 -0.18
C ARG A 139 13.88 -1.03 -0.75
N GLU A 140 14.98 -1.73 -1.00
CA GLU A 140 16.18 -1.12 -1.58
C GLU A 140 15.95 -0.62 -3.00
N ASP A 141 14.99 -1.17 -3.75
CA ASP A 141 14.64 -0.71 -5.09
C ASP A 141 14.15 0.74 -5.10
N TRP A 142 13.65 1.24 -3.97
CA TRP A 142 13.23 2.64 -3.79
C TRP A 142 14.21 3.45 -2.96
N GLY A 143 15.44 2.99 -2.81
CA GLY A 143 16.46 3.72 -2.07
C GLY A 143 16.32 3.65 -0.55
N LEU A 144 15.45 2.79 -0.01
CA LEU A 144 15.35 2.57 1.43
C LEU A 144 16.37 1.53 1.86
N THR A 145 17.62 1.95 1.98
CA THR A 145 18.77 1.05 2.14
C THR A 145 19.33 0.99 3.55
N TRP A 146 18.86 1.88 4.45
CA TRP A 146 19.38 1.90 5.82
C TRP A 146 19.25 0.53 6.48
N ASN A 147 20.30 0.12 7.18
CA ASN A 147 20.30 -1.12 7.96
C ASN A 147 21.42 -1.09 9.00
N ALA A 148 21.41 -2.07 9.88
CA ALA A 148 22.46 -2.29 10.86
C ALA A 148 22.78 -3.78 10.92
N ALA A 149 24.07 -4.09 10.99
CA ALA A 149 24.52 -5.48 11.15
C ALA A 149 24.27 -5.95 12.59
N LEU A 150 23.87 -7.21 12.74
CA LEU A 150 23.67 -7.84 14.03
C LEU A 150 24.96 -8.57 14.45
N GLU A 151 25.27 -8.58 15.75
CA GLU A 151 26.42 -9.30 16.30
C GLU A 151 26.34 -10.81 16.03
N THR A 152 25.12 -11.35 15.98
CA THR A 152 24.87 -12.77 15.70
C THR A 152 24.85 -13.13 14.23
N GLY A 153 25.14 -12.18 13.35
CA GLY A 153 25.01 -12.30 11.89
C GLY A 153 23.64 -11.88 11.41
N GLY A 154 23.56 -11.45 10.14
CA GLY A 154 22.35 -10.93 9.54
C GLY A 154 22.17 -9.45 9.75
N VAL A 155 20.97 -8.94 9.48
CA VAL A 155 20.65 -7.51 9.46
C VAL A 155 19.43 -7.18 10.32
N LEU A 156 19.36 -5.93 10.77
CA LEU A 156 18.31 -5.46 11.67
C LEU A 156 16.94 -5.39 11.00
N VAL A 157 16.89 -4.93 9.75
CA VAL A 157 15.63 -4.75 8.99
C VAL A 157 15.68 -5.59 7.73
N SER A 158 14.62 -6.36 7.46
CA SER A 158 14.53 -7.20 6.26
C SER A 158 14.54 -6.35 4.99
N LYS A 159 15.11 -6.88 3.92
CA LYS A 159 15.10 -6.25 2.60
C LYS A 159 13.74 -6.40 1.93
N LYS A 160 13.11 -7.54 2.11
CA LYS A 160 11.79 -7.85 1.56
C LYS A 160 10.71 -7.36 2.51
N ILE A 161 9.77 -6.63 1.93
CA ILE A 161 8.63 -6.06 2.64
C ILE A 161 7.36 -6.57 1.98
N LYS A 162 6.45 -7.10 2.78
CA LYS A 162 5.13 -7.48 2.30
C LYS A 162 4.20 -6.28 2.40
N LEU A 163 3.54 -5.95 1.29
CA LEU A 163 2.50 -4.93 1.24
C LEU A 163 1.16 -5.63 1.29
N VAL A 164 0.27 -5.17 2.17
CA VAL A 164 -1.06 -5.75 2.38
C VAL A 164 -2.08 -4.63 2.43
N LEU A 165 -3.03 -4.67 1.49
CA LEU A 165 -4.07 -3.65 1.38
C LEU A 165 -5.44 -4.27 1.55
N ASP A 166 -6.30 -3.58 2.29
CA ASP A 166 -7.70 -3.91 2.45
C ASP A 166 -8.47 -2.62 2.23
N VAL A 167 -9.16 -2.53 1.10
CA VAL A 167 -9.70 -1.26 0.59
C VAL A 167 -11.21 -1.29 0.53
N SER A 168 -11.83 -0.28 1.10
CA SER A 168 -13.25 0.03 0.92
C SER A 168 -13.40 1.34 0.17
N ALA A 169 -14.25 1.38 -0.84
CA ALA A 169 -14.49 2.58 -1.63
C ALA A 169 -15.98 2.81 -1.84
N ILE A 170 -16.35 4.10 -1.92
CA ILE A 170 -17.73 4.56 -1.99
C ILE A 170 -18.00 5.15 -3.38
N LYS A 171 -19.09 4.69 -4.00
CA LYS A 171 -19.50 5.17 -5.31
C LYS A 171 -19.85 6.66 -5.29
N GLN A 172 -19.34 7.34 -6.29
CA GLN A 172 -19.63 8.76 -6.52
C GLN A 172 -20.79 8.93 -7.51
N ALA A 173 -21.49 10.03 -7.33
CA ALA A 173 -22.63 10.37 -8.20
C ALA A 173 -22.20 10.66 -9.65
#